data_01cc525be35e883c1a5dd90b1030ecd9
#
_entry.id   01cc525be35e883c1a5dd90b1030ecd9
#
_cell.length_a   1.000
_cell.length_b   1.000
_cell.length_c   1.000
_cell.angle_alpha   90.00
_cell.angle_beta   90.00
_cell.angle_gamma   90.00
#
_symmetry.space_group_name_H-M   'P 1'
#
loop_
_entity.id
_entity.type
_entity.pdbx_description
1 polymer ?
#
loop_
_entity_poly.entity_id
_entity_poly.type
_entity_poly.pdbx_seq_one_letter_code
_entity_poly.pdbx_strand_id
1 'polypeptide(L)'
;EPEKIEEFKWFSLSKLPEKISEFNKVALENFETGNPLSELGWPLTPEKCSWAYHSQKMMDYHDHEWGVPCHDDQALFERLTLETMQAGLSWATILNKRENFREAFDNFDIQTVAKYDEAKVQSLLQNEGIIRNQLKIRAAITNAKAILAIQEKYGSFDAFCWSLVDNKPIINEYTTMAEVPAFTPLAEKFRNALLKEGFKFVGPTIVYSFMQSVGMVNDHLTTCPCK
;
A
#
# COMPACT_ATOMS: atom_id res chain seq x y z
N GLU A 1 -16.89 16.23 -21.21
CA GLU A 1 -18.02 15.55 -21.89
C GLU A 1 -18.79 16.58 -22.70
N PRO A 2 -18.46 16.76 -24.01
CA PRO A 2 -19.09 17.80 -24.84
C PRO A 2 -20.61 17.62 -25.01
N GLU A 3 -21.09 16.41 -24.87
CA GLU A 3 -22.51 16.05 -25.04
C GLU A 3 -23.43 16.55 -23.92
N LYS A 4 -22.86 17.06 -22.81
CA LYS A 4 -23.59 17.58 -21.65
C LYS A 4 -23.61 19.12 -21.58
N ILE A 5 -22.97 19.81 -22.53
CA ILE A 5 -22.87 21.26 -22.54
C ILE A 5 -23.75 21.79 -23.67
N GLU A 6 -24.94 22.26 -23.30
CA GLU A 6 -25.91 22.80 -24.27
C GLU A 6 -25.57 24.23 -24.73
N GLU A 7 -24.97 25.05 -23.85
CA GLU A 7 -24.68 26.46 -24.15
C GLU A 7 -23.61 27.05 -23.24
N PHE A 8 -22.78 27.94 -23.77
CA PHE A 8 -21.87 28.80 -23.02
C PHE A 8 -22.36 30.24 -22.99
N LYS A 9 -22.53 30.82 -21.82
CA LYS A 9 -22.87 32.24 -21.64
C LYS A 9 -21.94 32.89 -20.61
N TRP A 10 -21.60 34.15 -20.86
CA TRP A 10 -20.91 35.00 -19.91
C TRP A 10 -21.91 35.77 -19.09
N PHE A 11 -21.75 35.77 -17.76
CA PHE A 11 -22.59 36.51 -16.82
C PHE A 11 -21.72 37.47 -16.02
N SER A 12 -22.28 38.66 -15.73
CA SER A 12 -21.71 39.55 -14.73
C SER A 12 -21.91 38.90 -13.33
N LEU A 13 -20.95 39.06 -12.42
CA LEU A 13 -21.08 38.61 -11.04
C LEU A 13 -22.34 39.18 -10.36
N SER A 14 -22.76 40.38 -10.73
CA SER A 14 -23.98 41.02 -10.24
C SER A 14 -25.29 40.49 -10.84
N LYS A 15 -25.21 39.62 -11.86
CA LYS A 15 -26.38 39.10 -12.61
C LYS A 15 -26.21 37.61 -12.93
N LEU A 16 -25.99 36.81 -11.91
CA LEU A 16 -25.85 35.35 -12.04
C LEU A 16 -27.22 34.70 -12.32
N PRO A 17 -27.27 33.55 -13.02
CA PRO A 17 -28.50 32.79 -13.21
C PRO A 17 -29.05 32.28 -11.87
N GLU A 18 -30.40 32.20 -11.75
CA GLU A 18 -31.06 31.66 -10.55
C GLU A 18 -30.65 30.21 -10.26
N LYS A 19 -30.39 29.42 -11.30
CA LYS A 19 -29.94 28.02 -11.18
C LYS A 19 -28.44 27.94 -11.36
N ILE A 20 -27.71 28.09 -10.28
CA ILE A 20 -26.28 27.87 -10.20
C ILE A 20 -25.99 26.84 -9.11
N SER A 21 -25.03 25.95 -9.33
CA SER A 21 -24.68 24.93 -8.31
C SER A 21 -24.20 25.61 -7.02
N GLU A 22 -24.47 25.00 -5.87
CA GLU A 22 -24.04 25.52 -4.57
C GLU A 22 -22.51 25.68 -4.52
N PHE A 23 -21.78 24.75 -5.13
CA PHE A 23 -20.35 24.84 -5.28
C PHE A 23 -19.90 26.14 -6.01
N ASN A 24 -20.55 26.46 -7.12
CA ASN A 24 -20.22 27.67 -7.87
C ASN A 24 -20.60 28.96 -7.14
N LYS A 25 -21.70 28.97 -6.36
CA LYS A 25 -22.08 30.12 -5.54
C LYS A 25 -21.00 30.46 -4.53
N VAL A 26 -20.56 29.46 -3.75
CA VAL A 26 -19.54 29.67 -2.72
C VAL A 26 -18.17 30.04 -3.34
N ALA A 27 -17.81 29.47 -4.48
CA ALA A 27 -16.61 29.89 -5.21
C ALA A 27 -16.66 31.36 -5.64
N LEU A 28 -17.82 31.84 -6.07
CA LEU A 28 -18.03 33.24 -6.46
C LEU A 28 -18.02 34.17 -5.25
N GLU A 29 -18.68 33.80 -4.15
CA GLU A 29 -18.65 34.55 -2.87
C GLU A 29 -17.22 34.68 -2.33
N ASN A 30 -16.44 33.61 -2.40
CA ASN A 30 -15.02 33.64 -2.01
C ASN A 30 -14.19 34.57 -2.91
N PHE A 31 -14.45 34.56 -4.22
CA PHE A 31 -13.80 35.46 -5.15
C PHE A 31 -14.13 36.94 -4.84
N GLU A 32 -15.41 37.27 -4.57
CA GLU A 32 -15.85 38.62 -4.21
C GLU A 32 -15.28 39.10 -2.87
N THR A 33 -15.17 38.21 -1.88
CA THR A 33 -14.66 38.52 -0.54
C THR A 33 -13.15 38.43 -0.42
N GLY A 34 -12.46 37.99 -1.48
CA GLY A 34 -11.01 37.77 -1.47
C GLY A 34 -10.56 36.61 -0.58
N ASN A 35 -11.48 35.72 -0.23
CA ASN A 35 -11.17 34.51 0.52
C ASN A 35 -10.65 33.40 -0.43
N PRO A 36 -9.37 32.99 -0.35
CA PRO A 36 -8.78 32.06 -1.32
C PRO A 36 -9.27 30.59 -1.12
N LEU A 37 -10.00 30.30 -0.04
CA LEU A 37 -10.40 28.94 0.32
C LEU A 37 -11.87 28.87 0.70
N SER A 38 -12.58 27.88 0.19
CA SER A 38 -13.94 27.55 0.64
C SER A 38 -14.07 26.10 1.06
N GLU A 39 -14.74 25.89 2.17
CA GLU A 39 -15.04 24.57 2.74
C GLU A 39 -16.41 24.07 2.28
N LEU A 40 -16.59 23.80 1.01
CA LEU A 40 -17.77 23.09 0.56
C LEU A 40 -17.53 21.58 0.56
N GLY A 41 -17.71 20.97 1.72
CA GLY A 41 -17.77 19.52 1.87
C GLY A 41 -16.43 18.76 1.65
N TRP A 42 -15.33 19.48 1.48
CA TRP A 42 -13.99 18.89 1.48
C TRP A 42 -13.27 19.31 2.77
N PRO A 43 -12.86 18.39 3.61
CA PRO A 43 -12.06 18.74 4.77
C PRO A 43 -10.79 19.47 4.28
N LEU A 44 -10.47 20.62 4.89
CA LEU A 44 -9.27 21.42 4.59
C LEU A 44 -7.97 20.65 4.84
N THR A 45 -8.05 19.64 5.67
CA THR A 45 -7.00 18.65 5.87
C THR A 45 -7.56 17.29 5.49
N PRO A 46 -6.86 16.49 4.70
CA PRO A 46 -7.30 15.13 4.47
C PRO A 46 -7.43 14.44 5.83
N GLU A 47 -8.60 13.93 6.15
CA GLU A 47 -8.82 13.13 7.36
C GLU A 47 -7.93 11.88 7.35
N LYS A 48 -7.62 11.39 6.15
CA LYS A 48 -6.76 10.22 5.93
C LYS A 48 -5.38 10.62 5.40
N CYS A 49 -4.45 9.69 5.44
CA CYS A 49 -3.14 9.85 4.81
C CYS A 49 -3.30 10.22 3.32
N SER A 50 -2.63 11.27 2.86
CA SER A 50 -2.87 11.87 1.53
C SER A 50 -2.75 10.91 0.35
N TRP A 51 -1.88 9.91 0.46
CA TRP A 51 -1.68 8.90 -0.59
C TRP A 51 -2.90 7.97 -0.80
N ALA A 52 -3.77 7.84 0.20
CA ALA A 52 -4.99 7.02 0.11
C ALA A 52 -5.95 7.52 -0.96
N TYR A 53 -5.99 8.82 -1.20
CA TYR A 53 -6.91 9.45 -2.17
C TYR A 53 -6.54 9.25 -3.64
N HIS A 54 -5.42 8.59 -3.93
CA HIS A 54 -4.95 8.39 -5.31
C HIS A 54 -5.91 7.52 -6.16
N SER A 55 -6.59 6.54 -5.55
CA SER A 55 -7.62 5.71 -6.20
C SER A 55 -8.46 4.99 -5.14
N GLN A 56 -9.63 4.45 -5.55
CA GLN A 56 -10.46 3.65 -4.65
C GLN A 56 -9.69 2.44 -4.07
N LYS A 57 -8.92 1.73 -4.89
CA LYS A 57 -8.10 0.60 -4.41
C LYS A 57 -7.06 1.02 -3.36
N MET A 58 -6.46 2.20 -3.53
CA MET A 58 -5.52 2.74 -2.54
C MET A 58 -6.23 3.10 -1.25
N MET A 59 -7.44 3.65 -1.33
CA MET A 59 -8.27 3.96 -0.17
C MET A 59 -8.70 2.69 0.56
N ASP A 60 -9.17 1.69 -0.15
CA ASP A 60 -9.57 0.40 0.42
C ASP A 60 -8.40 -0.29 1.14
N TYR A 61 -7.22 -0.29 0.51
CA TYR A 61 -5.99 -0.82 1.12
C TYR A 61 -5.59 -0.04 2.38
N HIS A 62 -5.64 1.29 2.33
CA HIS A 62 -5.36 2.16 3.46
C HIS A 62 -6.31 1.91 4.64
N ASP A 63 -7.60 1.76 4.36
CA ASP A 63 -8.63 1.68 5.39
C ASP A 63 -8.71 0.30 6.06
N HIS A 64 -8.35 -0.77 5.33
CA HIS A 64 -8.63 -2.14 5.77
C HIS A 64 -7.40 -3.03 5.90
N GLU A 65 -6.23 -2.60 5.40
CA GLU A 65 -5.05 -3.45 5.40
C GLU A 65 -3.79 -2.77 5.97
N TRP A 66 -3.49 -1.56 5.53
CA TRP A 66 -2.29 -0.85 5.96
C TRP A 66 -2.38 -0.45 7.44
N GLY A 67 -1.38 -0.85 8.25
CA GLY A 67 -1.41 -0.63 9.69
C GLY A 67 -2.32 -1.59 10.48
N VAL A 68 -3.05 -2.50 9.80
CA VAL A 68 -3.93 -3.48 10.45
C VAL A 68 -3.15 -4.78 10.72
N PRO A 69 -3.10 -5.25 11.98
CA PRO A 69 -2.39 -6.49 12.34
C PRO A 69 -2.85 -7.70 11.54
N CYS A 70 -1.90 -8.40 10.95
CA CYS A 70 -2.10 -9.61 10.16
C CYS A 70 -1.28 -10.76 10.77
N HIS A 71 -1.93 -11.90 11.04
CA HIS A 71 -1.39 -13.07 11.69
C HIS A 71 -1.53 -14.36 10.86
N ASP A 72 -1.78 -14.24 9.57
CA ASP A 72 -1.87 -15.38 8.65
C ASP A 72 -0.60 -15.50 7.81
N ASP A 73 0.06 -16.65 7.87
CA ASP A 73 1.35 -16.88 7.21
C ASP A 73 1.29 -16.68 5.69
N GLN A 74 0.19 -17.07 5.05
CA GLN A 74 0.00 -16.92 3.61
C GLN A 74 -0.21 -15.44 3.23
N ALA A 75 -1.00 -14.71 4.01
CA ALA A 75 -1.19 -13.28 3.82
C ALA A 75 0.12 -12.49 4.09
N LEU A 76 0.89 -12.88 5.10
CA LEU A 76 2.22 -12.32 5.35
C LEU A 76 3.16 -12.57 4.15
N PHE A 77 3.15 -13.77 3.59
CA PHE A 77 3.94 -14.10 2.40
C PHE A 77 3.49 -13.32 1.15
N GLU A 78 2.17 -13.20 0.93
CA GLU A 78 1.62 -12.35 -0.14
C GLU A 78 2.15 -10.93 -0.01
N ARG A 79 1.99 -10.29 1.17
CA ARG A 79 2.37 -8.89 1.39
C ARG A 79 3.87 -8.68 1.22
N LEU A 80 4.71 -9.55 1.78
CA LEU A 80 6.18 -9.46 1.59
C LEU A 80 6.58 -9.60 0.11
N THR A 81 5.92 -10.49 -0.62
CA THR A 81 6.17 -10.67 -2.06
C THR A 81 5.75 -9.44 -2.85
N LEU A 82 4.58 -8.86 -2.56
CA LEU A 82 4.09 -7.66 -3.23
C LEU A 82 5.00 -6.45 -2.96
N GLU A 83 5.51 -6.27 -1.73
CA GLU A 83 6.49 -5.23 -1.41
C GLU A 83 7.82 -5.44 -2.16
N THR A 84 8.27 -6.68 -2.29
CA THR A 84 9.43 -7.01 -3.14
C THR A 84 9.17 -6.65 -4.61
N MET A 85 7.97 -6.94 -5.12
CA MET A 85 7.59 -6.61 -6.50
C MET A 85 7.46 -5.09 -6.72
N GLN A 86 7.14 -4.32 -5.69
CA GLN A 86 7.04 -2.86 -5.76
C GLN A 86 8.40 -2.18 -5.99
N ALA A 87 9.50 -2.73 -5.55
CA ALA A 87 10.81 -2.05 -5.61
C ALA A 87 11.07 -1.40 -6.99
N GLY A 88 11.18 -0.06 -7.02
CA GLY A 88 11.32 0.75 -8.23
C GLY A 88 10.01 1.08 -8.97
N LEU A 89 8.85 0.76 -8.38
CA LEU A 89 7.51 1.01 -8.94
C LEU A 89 6.61 1.70 -7.92
N SER A 90 5.45 2.20 -8.35
CA SER A 90 4.43 2.73 -7.43
C SER A 90 3.61 1.60 -6.79
N TRP A 91 3.17 1.82 -5.54
CA TRP A 91 2.26 0.87 -4.87
C TRP A 91 0.94 0.69 -5.62
N ALA A 92 0.41 1.75 -6.20
CA ALA A 92 -0.79 1.69 -7.04
C ALA A 92 -0.64 0.71 -8.22
N THR A 93 0.57 0.63 -8.82
CA THR A 93 0.86 -0.36 -9.87
C THR A 93 0.73 -1.79 -9.34
N ILE A 94 1.23 -2.06 -8.15
CA ILE A 94 1.16 -3.39 -7.52
C ILE A 94 -0.27 -3.74 -7.14
N LEU A 95 -1.01 -2.84 -6.49
CA LEU A 95 -2.41 -3.07 -6.13
C LEU A 95 -3.29 -3.32 -7.36
N ASN A 96 -3.05 -2.63 -8.46
CA ASN A 96 -3.77 -2.86 -9.70
C ASN A 96 -3.53 -4.25 -10.31
N LYS A 97 -2.37 -4.86 -10.02
CA LYS A 97 -1.97 -6.19 -10.49
C LYS A 97 -2.17 -7.30 -9.45
N ARG A 98 -2.68 -6.98 -8.26
CA ARG A 98 -2.71 -7.91 -7.11
C ARG A 98 -3.45 -9.21 -7.42
N GLU A 99 -4.61 -9.14 -8.07
CA GLU A 99 -5.37 -10.35 -8.43
C GLU A 99 -4.61 -11.21 -9.46
N ASN A 100 -3.96 -10.58 -10.42
CA ASN A 100 -3.10 -11.29 -11.37
C ASN A 100 -1.90 -11.96 -10.67
N PHE A 101 -1.36 -11.33 -9.63
CA PHE A 101 -0.33 -11.94 -8.79
C PHE A 101 -0.87 -13.14 -8.02
N ARG A 102 -2.08 -13.06 -7.45
CA ARG A 102 -2.73 -14.18 -6.75
C ARG A 102 -2.92 -15.36 -7.69
N GLU A 103 -3.48 -15.14 -8.87
CA GLU A 103 -3.63 -16.18 -9.90
C GLU A 103 -2.28 -16.78 -10.33
N ALA A 104 -1.28 -15.95 -10.61
CA ALA A 104 0.03 -16.37 -11.10
C ALA A 104 0.85 -17.16 -10.07
N PHE A 105 0.70 -16.82 -8.78
CA PHE A 105 1.42 -17.42 -7.67
C PHE A 105 0.55 -18.38 -6.83
N ASP A 106 -0.48 -18.98 -7.43
CA ASP A 106 -1.34 -19.99 -6.80
C ASP A 106 -1.87 -19.52 -5.43
N ASN A 107 -2.43 -18.31 -5.39
CA ASN A 107 -2.90 -17.58 -4.19
C ASN A 107 -1.84 -17.44 -3.09
N PHE A 108 -0.57 -17.43 -3.45
CA PHE A 108 0.55 -17.39 -2.52
C PHE A 108 0.59 -18.57 -1.54
N ASP A 109 0.06 -19.73 -1.95
CA ASP A 109 0.25 -20.97 -1.20
C ASP A 109 1.75 -21.28 -1.06
N ILE A 110 2.25 -21.21 0.17
CA ILE A 110 3.68 -21.26 0.46
C ILE A 110 4.28 -22.59 0.01
N GLN A 111 3.55 -23.70 0.21
CA GLN A 111 4.00 -25.04 -0.15
C GLN A 111 4.11 -25.21 -1.68
N THR A 112 3.17 -24.63 -2.41
CA THR A 112 3.12 -24.67 -3.87
C THR A 112 4.21 -23.79 -4.46
N VAL A 113 4.33 -22.53 -4.02
CA VAL A 113 5.34 -21.60 -4.52
C VAL A 113 6.76 -22.09 -4.24
N ALA A 114 7.01 -22.71 -3.08
CA ALA A 114 8.32 -23.28 -2.74
C ALA A 114 8.76 -24.40 -3.70
N LYS A 115 7.83 -25.04 -4.40
CA LYS A 115 8.10 -26.14 -5.37
C LYS A 115 8.20 -25.67 -6.83
N TYR A 116 8.04 -24.38 -7.11
CA TYR A 116 8.14 -23.87 -8.48
C TYR A 116 9.49 -24.24 -9.09
N ASP A 117 9.42 -24.80 -10.30
CA ASP A 117 10.56 -25.17 -11.13
C ASP A 117 10.89 -24.08 -12.17
N GLU A 118 11.87 -24.36 -13.01
CA GLU A 118 12.29 -23.43 -14.05
C GLU A 118 11.19 -23.21 -15.11
N ALA A 119 10.37 -24.21 -15.40
CA ALA A 119 9.26 -24.09 -16.36
C ALA A 119 8.23 -23.07 -15.84
N LYS A 120 7.88 -23.13 -14.54
CA LYS A 120 6.97 -22.14 -13.92
C LYS A 120 7.62 -20.74 -13.91
N VAL A 121 8.93 -20.62 -13.62
CA VAL A 121 9.63 -19.32 -13.68
C VAL A 121 9.53 -18.72 -15.09
N GLN A 122 9.76 -19.51 -16.14
CA GLN A 122 9.63 -19.03 -17.51
C GLN A 122 8.20 -18.64 -17.87
N SER A 123 7.20 -19.39 -17.41
CA SER A 123 5.78 -19.02 -17.57
C SER A 123 5.47 -17.69 -16.88
N LEU A 124 5.94 -17.46 -15.66
CA LEU A 124 5.76 -16.19 -14.93
C LEU A 124 6.42 -15.02 -15.64
N LEU A 125 7.58 -15.22 -16.27
CA LEU A 125 8.27 -14.19 -17.05
C LEU A 125 7.51 -13.78 -18.32
N GLN A 126 6.63 -14.63 -18.84
CA GLN A 126 5.77 -14.32 -19.98
C GLN A 126 4.42 -13.71 -19.57
N ASN A 127 4.06 -13.75 -18.29
CA ASN A 127 2.78 -13.24 -17.80
C ASN A 127 2.79 -11.70 -17.71
N GLU A 128 2.06 -11.03 -18.61
CA GLU A 128 1.94 -9.56 -18.63
C GLU A 128 1.11 -8.99 -17.47
N GLY A 129 0.37 -9.83 -16.79
CA GLY A 129 -0.43 -9.44 -15.62
C GLY A 129 0.43 -9.09 -14.39
N ILE A 130 1.68 -9.57 -14.31
CA ILE A 130 2.57 -9.36 -13.16
C ILE A 130 3.81 -8.52 -13.52
N ILE A 131 4.70 -8.32 -12.55
CA ILE A 131 6.01 -7.70 -12.77
C ILE A 131 6.99 -8.77 -13.24
N ARG A 132 7.36 -8.72 -14.52
CA ARG A 132 8.23 -9.70 -15.18
C ARG A 132 9.71 -9.45 -14.88
N ASN A 133 10.10 -9.66 -13.62
CA ASN A 133 11.48 -9.52 -13.15
C ASN A 133 11.98 -10.85 -12.59
N GLN A 134 12.96 -11.44 -13.26
CA GLN A 134 13.48 -12.77 -12.91
C GLN A 134 14.04 -12.84 -11.48
N LEU A 135 14.73 -11.79 -11.02
CA LEU A 135 15.33 -11.78 -9.69
C LEU A 135 14.23 -11.75 -8.61
N LYS A 136 13.18 -10.96 -8.81
CA LYS A 136 12.05 -10.86 -7.88
C LYS A 136 11.22 -12.15 -7.86
N ILE A 137 10.97 -12.77 -9.02
CA ILE A 137 10.26 -14.06 -9.12
C ILE A 137 11.04 -15.16 -8.39
N ARG A 138 12.34 -15.26 -8.63
CA ARG A 138 13.20 -16.23 -7.95
C ARG A 138 13.33 -15.95 -6.45
N ALA A 139 13.31 -14.68 -6.05
CA ALA A 139 13.31 -14.30 -4.64
C ALA A 139 12.02 -14.79 -3.95
N ALA A 140 10.83 -14.65 -4.58
CA ALA A 140 9.59 -15.17 -4.02
C ALA A 140 9.66 -16.68 -3.75
N ILE A 141 10.18 -17.46 -4.69
CA ILE A 141 10.38 -18.92 -4.52
C ILE A 141 11.36 -19.23 -3.37
N THR A 142 12.47 -18.50 -3.32
CA THR A 142 13.47 -18.66 -2.24
C THR A 142 12.86 -18.31 -0.88
N ASN A 143 12.09 -17.23 -0.82
CA ASN A 143 11.43 -16.76 0.39
C ASN A 143 10.34 -17.75 0.87
N ALA A 144 9.58 -18.35 -0.05
CA ALA A 144 8.62 -19.42 0.31
C ALA A 144 9.34 -20.62 0.98
N LYS A 145 10.48 -21.05 0.43
CA LYS A 145 11.32 -22.12 1.05
C LYS A 145 11.84 -21.71 2.43
N ALA A 146 12.26 -20.46 2.58
CA ALA A 146 12.72 -19.93 3.86
C ALA A 146 11.58 -19.88 4.90
N ILE A 147 10.37 -19.54 4.48
CA ILE A 147 9.18 -19.54 5.36
C ILE A 147 8.88 -20.96 5.85
N LEU A 148 8.96 -21.97 4.98
CA LEU A 148 8.77 -23.37 5.42
C LEU A 148 9.79 -23.78 6.51
N ALA A 149 11.06 -23.40 6.34
CA ALA A 149 12.08 -23.64 7.34
C ALA A 149 11.81 -22.87 8.65
N ILE A 150 11.30 -21.65 8.56
CA ILE A 150 10.88 -20.85 9.72
C ILE A 150 9.70 -21.54 10.44
N GLN A 151 8.69 -22.05 9.73
CA GLN A 151 7.56 -22.76 10.30
C GLN A 151 8.01 -23.98 11.10
N GLU A 152 8.97 -24.74 10.57
CA GLU A 152 9.57 -25.89 11.29
C GLU A 152 10.33 -25.45 12.55
N LYS A 153 11.02 -24.32 12.52
CA LYS A 153 11.91 -23.86 13.58
C LYS A 153 11.20 -23.06 14.68
N TYR A 154 10.23 -22.21 14.28
CA TYR A 154 9.59 -21.23 15.16
C TYR A 154 8.08 -21.45 15.32
N GLY A 155 7.50 -22.45 14.64
CA GLY A 155 6.08 -22.80 14.68
C GLY A 155 5.26 -22.14 13.56
N SER A 156 5.52 -20.86 13.25
CA SER A 156 4.89 -20.14 12.13
C SER A 156 5.77 -18.97 11.65
N PHE A 157 5.50 -18.48 10.46
CA PHE A 157 6.11 -17.23 9.98
C PHE A 157 5.59 -16.03 10.77
N ASP A 158 4.32 -16.07 11.17
CA ASP A 158 3.70 -15.10 12.07
C ASP A 158 4.48 -14.99 13.39
N ALA A 159 4.67 -16.09 14.09
CA ALA A 159 5.40 -16.11 15.37
C ALA A 159 6.82 -15.54 15.22
N PHE A 160 7.52 -15.87 14.13
CA PHE A 160 8.84 -15.31 13.84
C PHE A 160 8.77 -13.80 13.63
N CYS A 161 7.87 -13.30 12.76
CA CYS A 161 7.74 -11.88 12.47
C CYS A 161 7.38 -11.07 13.72
N TRP A 162 6.30 -11.46 14.40
CA TRP A 162 5.77 -10.69 15.52
C TRP A 162 6.66 -10.73 16.77
N SER A 163 7.52 -11.74 16.92
CA SER A 163 8.53 -11.75 17.98
C SER A 163 9.49 -10.56 17.94
N LEU A 164 9.67 -9.94 16.79
CA LEU A 164 10.57 -8.80 16.60
C LEU A 164 10.00 -7.47 17.12
N VAL A 165 8.70 -7.43 17.38
CA VAL A 165 7.96 -6.29 17.95
C VAL A 165 7.27 -6.68 19.27
N ASP A 166 7.80 -7.68 19.98
CA ASP A 166 7.26 -8.16 21.26
C ASP A 166 5.76 -8.53 21.19
N ASN A 167 5.31 -9.02 20.04
CA ASN A 167 3.92 -9.38 19.70
C ASN A 167 2.92 -8.23 19.91
N LYS A 168 3.33 -7.00 19.67
CA LYS A 168 2.49 -5.81 19.77
C LYS A 168 2.78 -4.83 18.64
N PRO A 169 1.74 -4.23 18.04
CA PRO A 169 1.93 -3.16 17.08
C PRO A 169 2.70 -1.97 17.68
N ILE A 170 3.60 -1.41 16.90
CA ILE A 170 4.25 -0.14 17.21
C ILE A 170 3.40 0.96 16.59
N ILE A 171 2.88 1.86 17.41
CA ILE A 171 2.06 2.98 16.95
C ILE A 171 2.92 4.24 17.01
N ASN A 172 3.27 4.77 15.84
CA ASN A 172 4.04 6.01 15.72
C ASN A 172 3.11 7.23 15.62
N GLU A 173 3.55 8.38 16.05
CA GLU A 173 2.75 9.60 16.07
C GLU A 173 3.31 10.64 15.08
N TYR A 174 3.08 10.39 13.79
CA TYR A 174 3.45 11.33 12.75
C TYR A 174 2.29 12.29 12.44
N THR A 175 2.60 13.56 12.24
CA THR A 175 1.63 14.59 11.87
C THR A 175 1.60 14.84 10.38
N THR A 176 2.70 14.54 9.69
CA THR A 176 2.83 14.66 8.23
C THR A 176 3.50 13.43 7.62
N MET A 177 3.19 13.13 6.37
CA MET A 177 3.84 12.03 5.64
C MET A 177 5.36 12.24 5.44
N ALA A 178 5.84 13.46 5.51
CA ALA A 178 7.27 13.76 5.41
C ALA A 178 8.08 13.32 6.65
N GLU A 179 7.43 13.12 7.77
CA GLU A 179 8.04 12.62 9.01
C GLU A 179 8.23 11.10 8.99
N VAL A 180 7.45 10.38 8.16
CA VAL A 180 7.55 8.93 8.06
C VAL A 180 8.88 8.56 7.40
N PRO A 181 9.77 7.83 8.11
CA PRO A 181 11.08 7.51 7.56
C PRO A 181 11.00 6.46 6.46
N ALA A 182 11.98 6.42 5.57
CA ALA A 182 12.09 5.37 4.55
C ALA A 182 12.34 3.98 5.16
N PHE A 183 12.95 3.90 6.33
CA PHE A 183 13.12 2.71 7.16
C PHE A 183 13.58 3.11 8.57
N THR A 184 13.50 2.18 9.51
CA THR A 184 13.92 2.35 10.90
C THR A 184 15.05 1.37 11.28
N PRO A 185 15.79 1.60 12.37
CA PRO A 185 16.75 0.62 12.90
C PRO A 185 16.11 -0.75 13.18
N LEU A 186 14.84 -0.78 13.57
CA LEU A 186 14.10 -2.03 13.77
C LEU A 186 13.88 -2.77 12.45
N ALA A 187 13.50 -2.07 11.38
CA ALA A 187 13.37 -2.66 10.04
C ALA A 187 14.71 -3.22 9.55
N GLU A 188 15.81 -2.57 9.88
CA GLU A 188 17.15 -3.07 9.56
C GLU A 188 17.50 -4.34 10.37
N LYS A 189 17.16 -4.37 11.67
CA LYS A 189 17.27 -5.57 12.50
C LYS A 189 16.42 -6.71 11.94
N PHE A 190 15.19 -6.44 11.54
CA PHE A 190 14.29 -7.42 10.95
C PHE A 190 14.83 -7.94 9.60
N ARG A 191 15.27 -7.03 8.73
CA ARG A 191 15.96 -7.42 7.48
C ARG A 191 17.12 -8.38 7.74
N ASN A 192 17.96 -8.09 8.72
CA ASN A 192 19.10 -8.95 9.06
C ASN A 192 18.65 -10.33 9.58
N ALA A 193 17.56 -10.39 10.32
CA ALA A 193 16.96 -11.66 10.76
C ALA A 193 16.44 -12.47 9.54
N LEU A 194 15.71 -11.84 8.62
CA LEU A 194 15.24 -12.48 7.38
C LEU A 194 16.41 -13.00 6.53
N LEU A 195 17.46 -12.20 6.33
CA LEU A 195 18.64 -12.64 5.59
C LEU A 195 19.32 -13.85 6.22
N LYS A 196 19.38 -13.92 7.54
CA LYS A 196 19.94 -15.05 8.28
C LYS A 196 19.13 -16.34 8.06
N GLU A 197 17.81 -16.23 7.90
CA GLU A 197 16.94 -17.35 7.55
C GLU A 197 16.87 -17.62 6.03
N GLY A 198 17.70 -16.95 5.22
CA GLY A 198 17.89 -17.25 3.80
C GLY A 198 17.04 -16.44 2.83
N PHE A 199 16.27 -15.45 3.30
CA PHE A 199 15.46 -14.59 2.44
C PHE A 199 16.31 -13.80 1.43
N LYS A 200 15.70 -13.47 0.31
CA LYS A 200 16.31 -12.70 -0.78
C LYS A 200 15.44 -11.49 -1.12
N PHE A 201 16.08 -10.47 -1.66
CA PHE A 201 15.42 -9.23 -2.12
C PHE A 201 14.66 -8.49 -0.99
N VAL A 202 15.19 -8.54 0.22
CA VAL A 202 14.63 -7.91 1.42
C VAL A 202 15.53 -6.76 1.87
N GLY A 203 15.42 -5.59 1.20
CA GLY A 203 16.09 -4.36 1.62
C GLY A 203 15.40 -3.74 2.85
N PRO A 204 16.06 -2.84 3.62
CA PRO A 204 15.47 -2.25 4.81
C PRO A 204 14.17 -1.47 4.53
N THR A 205 14.10 -0.75 3.41
CA THR A 205 12.90 -0.05 2.98
C THR A 205 11.76 -1.02 2.65
N ILE A 206 12.05 -2.12 1.94
CA ILE A 206 11.03 -3.16 1.64
C ILE A 206 10.51 -3.78 2.93
N VAL A 207 11.40 -4.08 3.88
CA VAL A 207 11.01 -4.66 5.17
C VAL A 207 10.18 -3.66 5.99
N TYR A 208 10.52 -2.37 5.96
CA TYR A 208 9.71 -1.37 6.66
C TYR A 208 8.31 -1.22 6.06
N SER A 209 8.20 -1.16 4.73
CA SER A 209 6.91 -1.18 4.04
C SER A 209 6.11 -2.45 4.36
N PHE A 210 6.78 -3.60 4.42
CA PHE A 210 6.15 -4.85 4.86
C PHE A 210 5.63 -4.74 6.30
N MET A 211 6.41 -4.21 7.25
CA MET A 211 5.97 -4.01 8.63
C MET A 211 4.72 -3.11 8.72
N GLN A 212 4.67 -2.06 7.90
CA GLN A 212 3.49 -1.19 7.79
C GLN A 212 2.30 -1.94 7.19
N SER A 213 2.52 -2.67 6.09
CA SER A 213 1.45 -3.38 5.37
C SER A 213 0.79 -4.48 6.21
N VAL A 214 1.52 -5.08 7.16
CA VAL A 214 1.02 -6.15 8.04
C VAL A 214 0.65 -5.66 9.44
N GLY A 215 0.69 -4.36 9.68
CA GLY A 215 0.31 -3.75 10.95
C GLY A 215 1.27 -4.00 12.13
N MET A 216 2.50 -4.47 11.88
CA MET A 216 3.55 -4.47 12.91
C MET A 216 3.94 -3.05 13.31
N VAL A 217 3.77 -2.11 12.39
CA VAL A 217 3.92 -0.67 12.59
C VAL A 217 2.68 0.02 12.04
N ASN A 218 2.07 0.88 12.86
CA ASN A 218 1.00 1.76 12.43
C ASN A 218 1.54 3.18 12.28
N ASP A 219 1.69 3.62 11.03
CA ASP A 219 2.19 4.93 10.63
C ASP A 219 1.09 5.83 10.05
N HIS A 220 -0.17 5.53 10.30
CA HIS A 220 -1.24 6.48 10.01
C HIS A 220 -0.95 7.80 10.71
N LEU A 221 -1.26 8.92 10.04
CA LEU A 221 -1.11 10.24 10.63
C LEU A 221 -2.02 10.40 11.85
N THR A 222 -1.64 11.25 12.79
CA THR A 222 -2.42 11.50 14.03
C THR A 222 -3.84 11.99 13.74
N THR A 223 -4.07 12.63 12.59
CA THR A 223 -5.38 13.09 12.11
C THR A 223 -6.18 12.02 11.35
N CYS A 224 -5.57 10.87 11.06
CA CYS A 224 -6.19 9.82 10.27
C CYS A 224 -7.17 8.99 11.12
N PRO A 225 -8.41 8.75 10.68
CA PRO A 225 -9.38 7.95 11.43
C PRO A 225 -9.00 6.46 11.52
N CYS A 226 -8.02 6.00 10.73
CA CYS A 226 -7.50 4.63 10.76
C CYS A 226 -6.30 4.46 11.72
N LYS A 227 -5.97 5.51 12.49
CA LYS A 227 -4.87 5.52 13.48
C LYS A 227 -5.08 4.53 14.62
#